data_011d515ec2fa9be2d19f1b720f8d8bb2
#
_entry.id   011d515ec2fa9be2d19f1b720f8d8bb2
#
_cell.length_a   1.000
_cell.length_b   1.000
_cell.length_c   1.000
_cell.angle_alpha   90.00
_cell.angle_beta   90.00
_cell.angle_gamma   90.00
#
_symmetry.space_group_name_H-M   'P 1'
#
loop_
_entity.id
_entity.type
_entity.pdbx_description
1 polymer ?
#
loop_
_entity_poly.entity_id
_entity_poly.type
_entity_poly.pdbx_seq_one_letter_code
_entity_poly.pdbx_strand_id
1 'polypeptide(L)'
;MLDGAAKISELVAEVARQEMPAIAMTDHGNVFGAFEFHKLAKAAGVKPIIGIEAYVAPESRFDKRRVKWAEGGEDDVSGGGAYTHMTLLAENNQGLSNLFKLSSLASLEGFYYKPRMDRELLSKYSKGIIGTTGCAGGEIQTRLRMGNYKEAIKAASEMKDIFGAENFYLELMDHSIEIEKRAFADLLKLGKELDLPLLATNDLHYTHHDDASAHEVLLCIQSGSTIADPKRFKFENSEFYLKSAAQMRELFKDFPEACDNTLLIAQRCETTMREGENLLPRFTVPQGETEDSWLKKLSNDGLAARMGNQIPVEYQERLDFELDVMMKMGFPGYFLVVADLCKHAREVGIRVGPGRGSAAGSLVSYSLGITGLDPIKFGLLFERFLNPERISMPDIDLDFDERRRSEMIQYATTKYGDDRVAQIITYGTIKSKQAIKDSTRVLGYPYALGERLTKSLPPSVMGKDISLGGIFNMDDDRYGEASEFRNLYESDPDSKKIVDTALGIEGLKRQWGVHAAGVILSKEPLLEVIPIHRREADGAIITQFDMGACEACLLYTSPS
;
A
#
# COMPACT_ATOMS: atom_id res chain seq x y z
N MET A 1 -6.36 7.30 2.21
CA MET A 1 -7.55 6.44 2.30
C MET A 1 -8.76 7.29 2.63
N LEU A 2 -9.96 6.87 2.25
CA LEU A 2 -11.20 7.64 2.37
C LEU A 2 -11.18 8.97 1.59
N ASP A 3 -10.50 9.00 0.46
CA ASP A 3 -10.42 10.15 -0.43
C ASP A 3 -11.03 9.81 -1.79
N GLY A 4 -10.38 8.94 -2.57
CA GLY A 4 -10.98 8.39 -3.78
C GLY A 4 -11.93 7.23 -3.54
N ALA A 5 -12.99 7.13 -4.34
CA ALA A 5 -13.97 6.04 -4.36
C ALA A 5 -13.76 5.04 -5.51
N ALA A 6 -12.74 5.25 -6.36
CA ALA A 6 -12.40 4.33 -7.43
C ALA A 6 -11.84 3.02 -6.88
N LYS A 7 -12.51 1.90 -7.16
CA LYS A 7 -11.99 0.55 -6.88
C LYS A 7 -11.08 0.13 -8.02
N ILE A 8 -9.85 -0.28 -7.71
CA ILE A 8 -8.81 -0.57 -8.72
C ILE A 8 -9.30 -1.55 -9.79
N SER A 9 -9.98 -2.63 -9.39
CA SER A 9 -10.50 -3.64 -10.32
C SER A 9 -11.56 -3.08 -11.27
N GLU A 10 -12.50 -2.28 -10.77
CA GLU A 10 -13.57 -1.64 -11.56
C GLU A 10 -12.99 -0.59 -12.49
N LEU A 11 -12.07 0.24 -11.99
CA LEU A 11 -11.39 1.27 -12.78
C LEU A 11 -10.60 0.65 -13.94
N VAL A 12 -9.79 -0.37 -13.68
CA VAL A 12 -8.99 -1.04 -14.70
C VAL A 12 -9.87 -1.72 -15.75
N ALA A 13 -10.98 -2.35 -15.34
CA ALA A 13 -11.95 -2.95 -16.27
C ALA A 13 -12.60 -1.88 -17.17
N GLU A 14 -12.95 -0.72 -16.61
CA GLU A 14 -13.53 0.38 -17.39
C GLU A 14 -12.52 1.00 -18.36
N VAL A 15 -11.26 1.16 -17.94
CA VAL A 15 -10.16 1.62 -18.80
C VAL A 15 -9.97 0.67 -19.99
N ALA A 16 -9.96 -0.64 -19.74
CA ALA A 16 -9.86 -1.65 -20.80
C ALA A 16 -11.08 -1.64 -21.73
N ARG A 17 -12.30 -1.47 -21.19
CA ARG A 17 -13.54 -1.33 -21.97
C ARG A 17 -13.53 -0.11 -22.88
N GLN A 18 -12.90 0.98 -22.43
CA GLN A 18 -12.73 2.21 -23.23
C GLN A 18 -11.53 2.15 -24.19
N GLU A 19 -10.84 0.98 -24.28
CA GLU A 19 -9.68 0.76 -25.15
C GLU A 19 -8.52 1.75 -24.89
N MET A 20 -8.40 2.25 -23.65
CA MET A 20 -7.29 3.11 -23.27
C MET A 20 -6.00 2.27 -23.11
N PRO A 21 -4.87 2.71 -23.71
CA PRO A 21 -3.63 1.93 -23.68
C PRO A 21 -2.95 1.90 -22.31
N ALA A 22 -3.19 2.89 -21.47
CA ALA A 22 -2.53 3.07 -20.18
C ALA A 22 -3.40 3.87 -19.20
N ILE A 23 -3.09 3.75 -17.92
CA ILE A 23 -3.62 4.61 -16.86
C ILE A 23 -2.56 4.80 -15.77
N ALA A 24 -2.53 5.98 -15.15
CA ALA A 24 -1.68 6.27 -14.01
C ALA A 24 -2.44 6.14 -12.69
N MET A 25 -1.74 5.67 -11.64
CA MET A 25 -2.16 5.76 -10.25
C MET A 25 -1.27 6.77 -9.53
N THR A 26 -1.87 7.74 -8.89
CA THR A 26 -1.17 8.86 -8.23
C THR A 26 -1.75 9.15 -6.84
N ASP A 27 -1.80 8.13 -5.98
CA ASP A 27 -2.34 8.25 -4.62
C ASP A 27 -1.63 9.34 -3.81
N HIS A 28 -2.36 9.99 -2.90
CA HIS A 28 -1.85 11.07 -2.06
C HIS A 28 -0.78 10.58 -1.06
N GLY A 29 0.47 10.98 -1.29
CA GLY A 29 1.59 10.84 -0.35
C GLY A 29 2.03 9.41 -0.05
N ASN A 30 1.53 8.41 -0.77
CA ASN A 30 1.88 7.01 -0.60
C ASN A 30 1.74 6.22 -1.91
N VAL A 31 2.20 4.96 -1.88
CA VAL A 31 2.09 4.02 -3.01
C VAL A 31 1.43 2.71 -2.58
N PHE A 32 0.48 2.79 -1.66
CA PHE A 32 -0.18 1.62 -1.05
C PHE A 32 -0.82 0.67 -2.08
N GLY A 33 -1.44 1.23 -3.12
CA GLY A 33 -2.11 0.47 -4.17
C GLY A 33 -1.21 0.02 -5.32
N ALA A 34 0.08 0.41 -5.35
CA ALA A 34 0.93 0.28 -6.53
C ALA A 34 1.10 -1.16 -7.02
N PHE A 35 1.28 -2.12 -6.12
CA PHE A 35 1.44 -3.53 -6.47
C PHE A 35 0.14 -4.12 -7.03
N GLU A 36 -0.99 -3.94 -6.33
CA GLU A 36 -2.31 -4.40 -6.76
C GLU A 36 -2.70 -3.79 -8.12
N PHE A 37 -2.53 -2.47 -8.25
CA PHE A 37 -2.81 -1.74 -9.48
C PHE A 37 -1.97 -2.23 -10.66
N HIS A 38 -0.65 -2.38 -10.48
CA HIS A 38 0.25 -2.86 -11.52
C HIS A 38 -0.15 -4.26 -12.01
N LYS A 39 -0.46 -5.16 -11.09
CA LYS A 39 -0.85 -6.54 -11.40
C LYS A 39 -2.18 -6.61 -12.16
N LEU A 40 -3.19 -5.89 -11.67
CA LEU A 40 -4.53 -5.88 -12.29
C LEU A 40 -4.52 -5.21 -13.66
N ALA A 41 -3.83 -4.07 -13.81
CA ALA A 41 -3.74 -3.38 -15.09
C ALA A 41 -3.03 -4.25 -16.15
N LYS A 42 -1.89 -4.87 -15.81
CA LYS A 42 -1.21 -5.82 -16.72
C LYS A 42 -2.08 -7.01 -17.11
N ALA A 43 -2.82 -7.58 -16.16
CA ALA A 43 -3.72 -8.70 -16.44
C ALA A 43 -4.86 -8.30 -17.40
N ALA A 44 -5.30 -7.04 -17.36
CA ALA A 44 -6.31 -6.49 -18.26
C ALA A 44 -5.75 -5.98 -19.60
N GLY A 45 -4.44 -6.09 -19.83
CA GLY A 45 -3.79 -5.58 -21.06
C GLY A 45 -3.61 -4.06 -21.08
N VAL A 46 -3.78 -3.39 -19.94
CA VAL A 46 -3.59 -1.94 -19.78
C VAL A 46 -2.21 -1.67 -19.19
N LYS A 47 -1.46 -0.71 -19.76
CA LYS A 47 -0.15 -0.34 -19.21
C LYS A 47 -0.31 0.43 -17.89
N PRO A 48 0.21 -0.07 -16.75
CA PRO A 48 0.21 0.68 -15.49
C PRO A 48 1.32 1.73 -15.48
N ILE A 49 0.99 2.94 -15.10
CA ILE A 49 1.95 4.01 -14.79
C ILE A 49 1.89 4.25 -13.28
N ILE A 50 2.98 3.97 -12.59
CA ILE A 50 3.04 4.15 -11.13
C ILE A 50 3.51 5.56 -10.82
N GLY A 51 2.73 6.25 -10.02
CA GLY A 51 3.01 7.61 -9.58
C GLY A 51 2.59 7.86 -8.15
N ILE A 52 2.69 9.11 -7.75
CA ILE A 52 2.27 9.64 -6.44
C ILE A 52 1.85 11.09 -6.60
N GLU A 53 0.76 11.49 -5.97
CA GLU A 53 0.51 12.90 -5.70
C GLU A 53 1.23 13.27 -4.41
N ALA A 54 2.43 13.81 -4.58
CA ALA A 54 3.35 14.11 -3.49
C ALA A 54 2.91 15.33 -2.69
N TYR A 55 3.10 15.27 -1.38
CA TYR A 55 3.07 16.46 -0.53
C TYR A 55 4.48 17.05 -0.49
N VAL A 56 4.61 18.32 -0.87
CA VAL A 56 5.89 19.04 -0.92
C VAL A 56 5.93 20.08 0.19
N ALA A 57 6.94 20.01 1.06
CA ALA A 57 7.18 21.02 2.08
C ALA A 57 7.58 22.35 1.42
N PRO A 58 7.10 23.49 1.92
CA PRO A 58 7.44 24.81 1.36
C PRO A 58 8.94 25.10 1.31
N GLU A 59 9.66 24.68 2.34
CA GLU A 59 11.12 24.78 2.48
C GLU A 59 11.72 23.39 2.72
N SER A 60 12.18 23.10 3.93
CA SER A 60 12.72 21.80 4.32
C SER A 60 11.64 20.89 4.89
N ARG A 61 11.71 19.58 4.59
CA ARG A 61 10.84 18.54 5.16
C ARG A 61 10.96 18.42 6.68
N PHE A 62 12.09 18.88 7.24
CA PHE A 62 12.32 18.90 8.70
C PHE A 62 11.66 20.09 9.38
N ASP A 63 11.32 21.15 8.63
CA ASP A 63 10.64 22.33 9.17
C ASP A 63 9.14 22.08 9.33
N LYS A 64 8.65 22.17 10.56
CA LYS A 64 7.23 21.95 10.90
C LYS A 64 6.45 23.27 11.07
N ARG A 65 6.96 24.37 10.52
CA ARG A 65 6.25 25.66 10.50
C ARG A 65 5.37 25.74 9.25
N ARG A 66 4.24 26.44 9.40
CA ARG A 66 3.41 26.83 8.28
C ARG A 66 3.94 28.12 7.67
N VAL A 67 4.02 28.17 6.36
CA VAL A 67 4.45 29.37 5.63
C VAL A 67 3.21 30.14 5.21
N LYS A 68 3.21 31.47 5.42
CA LYS A 68 2.21 32.36 4.84
C LYS A 68 2.59 32.65 3.39
N TRP A 69 1.72 32.27 2.48
CA TRP A 69 1.95 32.45 1.04
C TRP A 69 1.59 33.87 0.56
N ALA A 70 0.68 34.57 1.27
CA ALA A 70 0.33 35.98 1.04
C ALA A 70 -0.09 36.65 2.33
N GLU A 71 0.04 37.99 2.42
CA GLU A 71 -0.55 38.79 3.47
C GLU A 71 -2.05 38.94 3.24
N GLY A 72 -2.88 38.48 4.18
CA GLY A 72 -4.32 38.68 4.20
C GLY A 72 -5.16 37.79 3.27
N GLY A 73 -4.59 36.73 2.70
CA GLY A 73 -5.34 35.79 1.85
C GLY A 73 -6.13 34.77 2.67
N GLU A 74 -7.48 34.80 2.59
CA GLU A 74 -8.37 33.71 2.99
C GLU A 74 -8.39 32.58 1.93
N ASP A 75 -7.65 32.73 0.82
CA ASP A 75 -7.56 31.76 -0.22
C ASP A 75 -6.84 30.51 0.28
N ASP A 76 -7.54 29.39 0.17
CA ASP A 76 -7.15 28.10 0.67
C ASP A 76 -5.82 27.65 0.04
N VAL A 77 -4.77 27.76 0.79
CA VAL A 77 -3.48 27.14 0.48
C VAL A 77 -3.53 25.73 1.04
N SER A 78 -3.27 24.74 0.20
CA SER A 78 -3.24 23.34 0.62
C SER A 78 -2.50 23.16 1.94
N GLY A 79 -3.13 22.43 2.88
CA GLY A 79 -2.58 22.23 4.22
C GLY A 79 -2.34 23.50 5.04
N GLY A 80 -2.98 24.63 4.68
CA GLY A 80 -2.80 25.91 5.38
C GLY A 80 -1.33 26.36 5.41
N GLY A 81 -0.57 26.11 4.33
CA GLY A 81 0.85 26.47 4.21
C GLY A 81 1.83 25.45 4.81
N ALA A 82 1.37 24.26 5.21
CA ALA A 82 2.25 23.19 5.69
C ALA A 82 2.83 22.35 4.53
N TYR A 83 2.13 22.26 3.40
CA TYR A 83 2.52 21.52 2.20
C TYR A 83 1.75 22.02 0.97
N THR A 84 2.26 21.65 -0.21
CA THR A 84 1.58 21.77 -1.50
C THR A 84 1.59 20.42 -2.20
N HIS A 85 0.91 20.30 -3.35
CA HIS A 85 0.81 19.06 -4.11
C HIS A 85 1.70 19.08 -5.36
N MET A 86 2.16 17.91 -5.80
CA MET A 86 2.89 17.72 -7.05
C MET A 86 2.69 16.28 -7.53
N THR A 87 2.38 16.08 -8.80
CA THR A 87 2.28 14.74 -9.39
C THR A 87 3.66 14.28 -9.87
N LEU A 88 4.05 13.06 -9.46
CA LEU A 88 5.29 12.40 -9.86
C LEU A 88 4.96 11.05 -10.48
N LEU A 89 5.57 10.72 -11.63
CA LEU A 89 5.39 9.45 -12.32
C LEU A 89 6.73 8.75 -12.52
N ALA A 90 6.75 7.43 -12.32
CA ALA A 90 7.94 6.63 -12.61
C ALA A 90 8.03 6.32 -14.10
N GLU A 91 9.07 6.80 -14.77
CA GLU A 91 9.34 6.55 -16.19
C GLU A 91 9.89 5.14 -16.43
N ASN A 92 10.72 4.66 -15.51
CA ASN A 92 11.42 3.36 -15.62
C ASN A 92 11.67 2.76 -14.24
N ASN A 93 12.33 1.60 -14.17
CA ASN A 93 12.59 0.91 -12.90
C ASN A 93 13.47 1.71 -11.93
N GLN A 94 14.39 2.54 -12.42
CA GLN A 94 15.14 3.46 -11.57
C GLN A 94 14.22 4.51 -10.96
N GLY A 95 13.31 5.08 -11.78
CA GLY A 95 12.29 6.02 -11.31
C GLY A 95 11.33 5.38 -10.31
N LEU A 96 10.92 4.14 -10.53
CA LEU A 96 10.07 3.40 -9.58
C LEU A 96 10.77 3.22 -8.22
N SER A 97 12.03 2.80 -8.22
CA SER A 97 12.83 2.69 -6.98
C SER A 97 12.97 4.06 -6.29
N ASN A 98 13.22 5.11 -7.06
CA ASN A 98 13.32 6.47 -6.53
C ASN A 98 11.97 6.98 -5.99
N LEU A 99 10.86 6.65 -6.63
CA LEU A 99 9.52 6.99 -6.15
C LEU A 99 9.21 6.31 -4.80
N PHE A 100 9.59 5.04 -4.63
CA PHE A 100 9.46 4.33 -3.36
C PHE A 100 10.31 4.99 -2.25
N LYS A 101 11.55 5.40 -2.58
CA LYS A 101 12.41 6.15 -1.65
C LYS A 101 11.83 7.50 -1.26
N LEU A 102 11.33 8.26 -2.23
CA LEU A 102 10.68 9.55 -2.00
C LEU A 102 9.47 9.41 -1.09
N SER A 103 8.56 8.47 -1.38
CA SER A 103 7.40 8.18 -0.54
C SER A 103 7.79 7.76 0.88
N SER A 104 8.80 6.90 1.00
CA SER A 104 9.28 6.41 2.29
C SER A 104 9.93 7.51 3.12
N LEU A 105 10.87 8.27 2.55
CA LEU A 105 11.59 9.34 3.25
C LEU A 105 10.66 10.50 3.60
N ALA A 106 9.66 10.80 2.77
CA ALA A 106 8.61 11.76 3.11
C ALA A 106 7.89 11.38 4.41
N SER A 107 7.62 10.10 4.62
CA SER A 107 7.02 9.60 5.86
C SER A 107 8.01 9.52 7.01
N LEU A 108 9.22 9.00 6.77
CA LEU A 108 10.22 8.77 7.81
C LEU A 108 10.79 10.06 8.40
N GLU A 109 10.98 11.09 7.58
CA GLU A 109 11.68 12.32 7.92
C GLU A 109 10.78 13.56 7.90
N GLY A 110 9.83 13.62 6.94
CA GLY A 110 9.08 14.83 6.62
C GLY A 110 7.65 14.89 7.15
N PHE A 111 7.22 13.97 7.99
CA PHE A 111 5.83 13.94 8.47
C PHE A 111 5.47 15.16 9.32
N TYR A 112 4.55 15.96 8.78
CA TYR A 112 3.88 17.06 9.46
C TYR A 112 2.49 17.25 8.85
N TYR A 113 1.45 16.77 9.50
CA TYR A 113 0.09 16.53 9.00
C TYR A 113 0.00 15.50 7.87
N LYS A 114 0.96 15.52 6.94
CA LYS A 114 1.11 14.61 5.79
C LYS A 114 2.59 14.22 5.63
N PRO A 115 2.91 13.11 4.95
CA PRO A 115 4.27 12.76 4.61
C PRO A 115 4.78 13.70 3.50
N ARG A 116 5.72 14.59 3.83
CA ARG A 116 6.20 15.64 2.93
C ARG A 116 7.62 15.36 2.46
N MET A 117 7.82 15.50 1.18
CA MET A 117 9.17 15.61 0.61
C MET A 117 9.53 17.09 0.39
N ASP A 118 10.78 17.37 0.06
CA ASP A 118 11.28 18.71 -0.23
C ASP A 118 12.16 18.71 -1.49
N ARG A 119 12.65 19.88 -1.91
CA ARG A 119 13.50 20.04 -3.09
C ARG A 119 14.80 19.25 -3.01
N GLU A 120 15.35 19.08 -1.80
CA GLU A 120 16.55 18.26 -1.58
C GLU A 120 16.31 16.80 -1.95
N LEU A 121 15.22 16.19 -1.44
CA LEU A 121 14.85 14.82 -1.78
C LEU A 121 14.50 14.68 -3.26
N LEU A 122 13.72 15.62 -3.80
CA LEU A 122 13.35 15.63 -5.22
C LEU A 122 14.59 15.67 -6.10
N SER A 123 15.54 16.57 -5.82
CA SER A 123 16.80 16.67 -6.56
C SER A 123 17.64 15.39 -6.48
N LYS A 124 17.71 14.79 -5.28
CA LYS A 124 18.48 13.56 -5.05
C LYS A 124 17.93 12.34 -5.81
N TYR A 125 16.61 12.26 -5.96
CA TYR A 125 15.90 11.09 -6.49
C TYR A 125 15.08 11.38 -7.76
N SER A 126 15.37 12.47 -8.49
CA SER A 126 14.65 12.85 -9.72
C SER A 126 14.89 11.93 -10.92
N LYS A 127 15.99 11.17 -10.95
CA LYS A 127 16.35 10.34 -12.10
C LYS A 127 15.29 9.27 -12.40
N GLY A 128 14.78 9.28 -13.63
CA GLY A 128 13.73 8.37 -14.09
C GLY A 128 12.34 8.73 -13.55
N ILE A 129 12.16 9.98 -13.08
CA ILE A 129 10.87 10.52 -12.64
C ILE A 129 10.44 11.64 -13.57
N ILE A 130 9.18 11.64 -13.96
CA ILE A 130 8.50 12.73 -14.61
C ILE A 130 7.72 13.48 -13.52
N GLY A 131 7.96 14.80 -13.41
CA GLY A 131 7.24 15.68 -12.50
C GLY A 131 6.27 16.59 -13.24
N THR A 132 5.23 17.07 -12.54
CA THR A 132 4.27 18.03 -13.09
C THR A 132 4.09 19.22 -12.15
N THR A 133 3.40 20.25 -12.58
CA THR A 133 3.04 21.38 -11.71
C THR A 133 1.97 21.01 -10.67
N GLY A 134 1.33 19.86 -10.81
CA GLY A 134 0.29 19.36 -9.91
C GLY A 134 -1.08 19.98 -10.13
N CYS A 135 -2.02 19.67 -9.22
CA CYS A 135 -3.40 20.16 -9.22
C CYS A 135 -3.51 21.62 -8.72
N ALA A 136 -4.73 22.10 -8.53
CA ALA A 136 -4.99 23.43 -7.94
C ALA A 136 -4.29 23.63 -6.57
N GLY A 137 -4.03 22.55 -5.81
CA GLY A 137 -3.27 22.57 -4.57
C GLY A 137 -1.74 22.63 -4.74
N GLY A 138 -1.24 22.66 -5.98
CA GLY A 138 0.19 22.79 -6.29
C GLY A 138 0.76 24.17 -5.89
N GLU A 139 2.08 24.21 -5.68
CA GLU A 139 2.76 25.45 -5.30
C GLU A 139 2.62 26.52 -6.36
N ILE A 140 2.81 26.17 -7.64
CA ILE A 140 2.80 27.11 -8.76
C ILE A 140 1.41 27.72 -8.90
N GLN A 141 0.35 26.90 -8.97
CA GLN A 141 -1.03 27.35 -9.08
C GLN A 141 -1.45 28.21 -7.87
N THR A 142 -1.03 27.83 -6.66
CA THR A 142 -1.29 28.61 -5.45
C THR A 142 -0.64 29.98 -5.51
N ARG A 143 0.63 30.09 -5.93
CA ARG A 143 1.32 31.38 -6.08
C ARG A 143 0.68 32.26 -7.14
N LEU A 144 0.21 31.67 -8.27
CA LEU A 144 -0.50 32.39 -9.33
C LEU A 144 -1.83 32.97 -8.80
N ARG A 145 -2.64 32.15 -8.11
CA ARG A 145 -3.92 32.64 -7.52
C ARG A 145 -3.73 33.76 -6.52
N MET A 146 -2.59 33.79 -5.84
CA MET A 146 -2.22 34.85 -4.89
C MET A 146 -1.57 36.08 -5.55
N GLY A 147 -1.50 36.13 -6.87
CA GLY A 147 -0.87 37.22 -7.62
C GLY A 147 0.66 37.26 -7.54
N ASN A 148 1.30 36.19 -7.05
CA ASN A 148 2.74 36.09 -6.87
C ASN A 148 3.43 35.46 -8.09
N TYR A 149 3.22 36.03 -9.27
CA TYR A 149 3.68 35.48 -10.55
C TYR A 149 5.20 35.25 -10.60
N LYS A 150 6.01 36.17 -10.07
CA LYS A 150 7.48 36.01 -10.02
C LYS A 150 7.93 34.81 -9.21
N GLU A 151 7.30 34.59 -8.08
CA GLU A 151 7.59 33.43 -7.25
C GLU A 151 7.09 32.12 -7.87
N ALA A 152 6.00 32.18 -8.62
CA ALA A 152 5.51 31.01 -9.39
C ALA A 152 6.51 30.59 -10.48
N ILE A 153 7.03 31.57 -11.26
CA ILE A 153 8.09 31.32 -12.25
C ILE A 153 9.34 30.74 -11.61
N LYS A 154 9.78 31.32 -10.49
CA LYS A 154 10.94 30.82 -9.76
C LYS A 154 10.75 29.37 -9.34
N ALA A 155 9.62 29.04 -8.72
CA ALA A 155 9.30 27.67 -8.29
C ALA A 155 9.26 26.70 -9.48
N ALA A 156 8.62 27.08 -10.60
CA ALA A 156 8.55 26.26 -11.80
C ALA A 156 9.93 26.05 -12.45
N SER A 157 10.77 27.09 -12.47
CA SER A 157 12.15 27.00 -12.98
C SER A 157 13.01 26.06 -12.12
N GLU A 158 12.90 26.15 -10.79
CA GLU A 158 13.59 25.23 -9.88
C GLU A 158 13.18 23.77 -10.12
N MET A 159 11.88 23.50 -10.32
CA MET A 159 11.40 22.14 -10.61
C MET A 159 11.85 21.69 -12.01
N LYS A 160 11.85 22.56 -13.00
CA LYS A 160 12.42 22.26 -14.32
C LYS A 160 13.89 21.89 -14.25
N ASP A 161 14.67 22.58 -13.41
CA ASP A 161 16.10 22.27 -13.19
C ASP A 161 16.28 20.91 -12.47
N ILE A 162 15.40 20.55 -11.53
CA ILE A 162 15.45 19.28 -10.80
C ILE A 162 15.13 18.09 -11.71
N PHE A 163 14.07 18.15 -12.51
CA PHE A 163 13.59 17.02 -13.33
C PHE A 163 14.19 17.02 -14.75
N GLY A 164 14.63 18.18 -15.23
CA GLY A 164 15.01 18.41 -16.63
C GLY A 164 13.83 18.85 -17.49
N ALA A 165 14.13 19.62 -18.55
CA ALA A 165 13.12 20.23 -19.40
C ALA A 165 12.14 19.23 -20.05
N GLU A 166 12.60 18.02 -20.35
CA GLU A 166 11.80 16.96 -20.99
C GLU A 166 10.97 16.15 -20.00
N ASN A 167 11.20 16.34 -18.70
CA ASN A 167 10.60 15.56 -17.63
C ASN A 167 9.77 16.39 -16.66
N PHE A 168 9.57 17.68 -16.94
CA PHE A 168 8.73 18.53 -16.12
C PHE A 168 7.61 19.15 -16.98
N TYR A 169 6.36 18.82 -16.67
CA TYR A 169 5.18 19.18 -17.44
C TYR A 169 4.31 20.20 -16.71
N LEU A 170 3.73 21.10 -17.48
CA LEU A 170 2.65 21.97 -17.03
C LEU A 170 1.34 21.17 -17.05
N GLU A 171 0.83 20.84 -15.88
CA GLU A 171 -0.39 20.06 -15.74
C GLU A 171 -1.63 20.94 -15.85
N LEU A 172 -2.50 20.61 -16.79
CA LEU A 172 -3.76 21.29 -17.04
C LEU A 172 -4.92 20.42 -16.58
N MET A 173 -5.79 21.00 -15.77
CA MET A 173 -7.05 20.41 -15.33
C MET A 173 -8.20 21.38 -15.63
N ASP A 174 -9.35 20.86 -15.98
CA ASP A 174 -10.58 21.64 -16.14
C ASP A 174 -11.78 20.83 -15.66
N HIS A 175 -12.14 21.06 -14.42
CA HIS A 175 -13.39 20.57 -13.81
C HIS A 175 -14.47 21.65 -13.78
N SER A 176 -14.28 22.75 -14.49
CA SER A 176 -15.18 23.92 -14.49
C SER A 176 -15.37 24.58 -13.12
N ILE A 177 -14.39 24.41 -12.21
CA ILE A 177 -14.40 25.00 -10.87
C ILE A 177 -13.62 26.31 -10.82
N GLU A 178 -14.03 27.19 -9.91
CA GLU A 178 -13.51 28.55 -9.86
C GLU A 178 -12.03 28.61 -9.49
N ILE A 179 -11.56 27.74 -8.61
CA ILE A 179 -10.18 27.70 -8.16
C ILE A 179 -9.19 27.39 -9.31
N GLU A 180 -9.56 26.57 -10.30
CA GLU A 180 -8.76 26.26 -11.48
C GLU A 180 -8.76 27.42 -12.46
N LYS A 181 -9.94 27.99 -12.76
CA LYS A 181 -10.11 29.10 -13.70
C LYS A 181 -9.27 30.32 -13.35
N ARG A 182 -9.14 30.63 -12.06
CA ARG A 182 -8.37 31.78 -11.57
C ARG A 182 -6.87 31.70 -11.88
N ALA A 183 -6.29 30.51 -11.96
CA ALA A 183 -4.88 30.32 -12.24
C ALA A 183 -4.59 30.04 -13.72
N PHE A 184 -5.58 29.60 -14.50
CA PHE A 184 -5.40 28.97 -15.81
C PHE A 184 -4.66 29.85 -16.82
N ALA A 185 -5.04 31.10 -16.99
CA ALA A 185 -4.43 32.01 -17.95
C ALA A 185 -2.96 32.32 -17.60
N ASP A 186 -2.67 32.56 -16.33
CA ASP A 186 -1.31 32.84 -15.87
C ASP A 186 -0.46 31.55 -15.88
N LEU A 187 -1.06 30.38 -15.66
CA LEU A 187 -0.38 29.10 -15.79
C LEU A 187 0.09 28.84 -17.22
N LEU A 188 -0.77 29.07 -18.21
CA LEU A 188 -0.41 28.97 -19.64
C LEU A 188 0.68 29.98 -20.06
N LYS A 189 0.59 31.22 -19.55
CA LYS A 189 1.61 32.25 -19.79
C LYS A 189 2.96 31.81 -19.22
N LEU A 190 2.99 31.28 -17.98
CA LEU A 190 4.18 30.74 -17.33
C LEU A 190 4.77 29.58 -18.13
N GLY A 191 3.92 28.63 -18.57
CA GLY A 191 4.34 27.50 -19.38
C GLY A 191 5.04 27.93 -20.66
N LYS A 192 4.49 28.93 -21.36
CA LYS A 192 5.09 29.49 -22.55
C LYS A 192 6.41 30.21 -22.27
N GLU A 193 6.50 30.96 -21.16
CA GLU A 193 7.71 31.68 -20.77
C GLU A 193 8.86 30.74 -20.43
N LEU A 194 8.57 29.60 -19.81
CA LEU A 194 9.55 28.58 -19.41
C LEU A 194 9.70 27.45 -20.42
N ASP A 195 8.98 27.48 -21.55
CA ASP A 195 8.96 26.40 -22.54
C ASP A 195 8.69 25.02 -21.87
N LEU A 196 7.57 24.94 -21.18
CA LEU A 196 7.12 23.71 -20.52
C LEU A 196 6.10 22.97 -21.40
N PRO A 197 6.27 21.64 -21.62
CA PRO A 197 5.27 20.86 -22.32
C PRO A 197 3.97 20.76 -21.50
N LEU A 198 2.83 20.83 -22.17
CA LEU A 198 1.50 20.76 -21.55
C LEU A 198 1.09 19.31 -21.33
N LEU A 199 0.35 19.03 -20.24
CA LEU A 199 -0.20 17.71 -19.93
C LEU A 199 -1.64 17.85 -19.43
N ALA A 200 -2.60 17.23 -20.10
CA ALA A 200 -3.99 17.20 -19.67
C ALA A 200 -4.21 16.04 -18.67
N THR A 201 -4.77 16.34 -17.51
CA THR A 201 -5.16 15.33 -16.49
C THR A 201 -6.57 15.59 -15.98
N ASN A 202 -7.13 14.65 -15.21
CA ASN A 202 -8.50 14.76 -14.73
C ASN A 202 -8.66 14.53 -13.22
N ASP A 203 -7.59 14.37 -12.47
CA ASP A 203 -7.64 14.18 -11.00
C ASP A 203 -8.77 13.23 -10.56
N LEU A 204 -8.80 12.04 -11.19
CA LEU A 204 -9.89 11.07 -11.04
C LEU A 204 -10.02 10.59 -9.60
N HIS A 205 -11.22 10.74 -9.02
CA HIS A 205 -11.54 10.27 -7.68
C HIS A 205 -12.54 9.09 -7.66
N TYR A 206 -13.25 8.86 -8.75
CA TYR A 206 -14.19 7.74 -8.88
C TYR A 206 -14.32 7.30 -10.35
N THR A 207 -14.81 6.08 -10.58
CA THR A 207 -14.78 5.45 -11.91
C THR A 207 -15.86 6.03 -12.84
N HIS A 208 -17.10 6.03 -12.41
CA HIS A 208 -18.24 6.49 -13.22
C HIS A 208 -18.81 7.81 -12.68
N HIS A 209 -19.40 8.61 -13.56
CA HIS A 209 -20.03 9.89 -13.18
C HIS A 209 -21.00 9.75 -12.00
N ASP A 210 -21.79 8.66 -11.99
CA ASP A 210 -22.82 8.43 -10.96
C ASP A 210 -22.23 8.03 -9.59
N ASP A 211 -20.94 7.62 -9.55
CA ASP A 211 -20.22 7.30 -8.31
C ASP A 211 -19.93 8.55 -7.46
N ALA A 212 -20.16 9.76 -8.00
CA ALA A 212 -20.02 11.02 -7.27
C ALA A 212 -20.79 11.02 -5.94
N SER A 213 -21.98 10.42 -5.91
CA SER A 213 -22.80 10.31 -4.71
C SER A 213 -22.16 9.41 -3.63
N ALA A 214 -21.56 8.30 -4.02
CA ALA A 214 -20.82 7.41 -3.13
C ALA A 214 -19.52 8.07 -2.62
N HIS A 215 -18.83 8.81 -3.49
CA HIS A 215 -17.65 9.59 -3.13
C HIS A 215 -18.00 10.67 -2.08
N GLU A 216 -19.11 11.38 -2.24
CA GLU A 216 -19.58 12.38 -1.27
C GLU A 216 -19.83 11.75 0.11
N VAL A 217 -20.42 10.55 0.16
CA VAL A 217 -20.60 9.77 1.39
C VAL A 217 -19.26 9.37 2.00
N LEU A 218 -18.30 8.97 1.18
CA LEU A 218 -16.95 8.61 1.63
C LEU A 218 -16.25 9.79 2.32
N LEU A 219 -16.34 11.00 1.75
CA LEU A 219 -15.82 12.23 2.35
C LEU A 219 -16.50 12.57 3.68
N CYS A 220 -17.80 12.31 3.80
CA CYS A 220 -18.53 12.45 5.07
C CYS A 220 -18.08 11.41 6.11
N ILE A 221 -17.72 10.20 5.69
CA ILE A 221 -17.14 9.19 6.60
C ILE A 221 -15.77 9.66 7.10
N GLN A 222 -14.92 10.20 6.21
CA GLN A 222 -13.60 10.71 6.53
C GLN A 222 -13.64 11.85 7.55
N SER A 223 -14.54 12.81 7.34
CA SER A 223 -14.66 14.02 8.18
C SER A 223 -15.54 13.84 9.42
N GLY A 224 -16.24 12.69 9.55
CA GLY A 224 -17.23 12.47 10.61
C GLY A 224 -18.54 13.23 10.43
N SER A 225 -18.75 13.90 9.28
CA SER A 225 -19.92 14.73 8.95
C SER A 225 -21.11 13.91 8.46
N THR A 226 -22.21 14.59 8.16
CA THR A 226 -23.38 14.06 7.45
C THR A 226 -23.61 14.84 6.16
N ILE A 227 -24.38 14.29 5.23
CA ILE A 227 -24.75 14.95 3.97
C ILE A 227 -25.49 16.28 4.21
N ALA A 228 -26.26 16.37 5.29
CA ALA A 228 -27.01 17.55 5.64
C ALA A 228 -26.17 18.70 6.24
N ASP A 229 -24.91 18.44 6.62
CA ASP A 229 -24.04 19.47 7.18
C ASP A 229 -23.60 20.46 6.07
N PRO A 230 -24.00 21.73 6.12
CA PRO A 230 -23.64 22.71 5.09
C PRO A 230 -22.15 23.10 5.09
N LYS A 231 -21.44 22.82 6.18
CA LYS A 231 -20.01 23.14 6.35
C LYS A 231 -19.09 21.97 6.03
N ARG A 232 -19.64 20.80 5.63
CA ARG A 232 -18.83 19.64 5.29
C ARG A 232 -17.95 19.91 4.07
N PHE A 233 -16.82 19.27 4.03
CA PHE A 233 -16.00 19.24 2.82
C PHE A 233 -16.75 18.46 1.73
N LYS A 234 -16.81 19.01 0.53
CA LYS A 234 -17.37 18.39 -0.68
C LYS A 234 -16.70 18.94 -1.92
N PHE A 235 -16.70 18.19 -2.98
CA PHE A 235 -16.31 18.69 -4.30
C PHE A 235 -17.43 19.61 -4.86
N GLU A 236 -17.03 20.60 -5.67
CA GLU A 236 -17.98 21.57 -6.22
C GLU A 236 -18.95 20.96 -7.23
N ASN A 237 -18.49 19.90 -7.93
CA ASN A 237 -19.28 19.20 -8.95
C ASN A 237 -18.87 17.72 -9.07
N SER A 238 -19.41 17.01 -10.06
CA SER A 238 -19.21 15.58 -10.31
C SER A 238 -18.26 15.26 -11.48
N GLU A 239 -17.32 16.16 -11.80
CA GLU A 239 -16.46 16.02 -12.98
C GLU A 239 -15.19 15.16 -12.76
N PHE A 240 -14.99 14.59 -11.57
CA PHE A 240 -13.78 13.84 -11.17
C PHE A 240 -13.87 12.34 -11.47
N TYR A 241 -14.54 11.96 -12.55
CA TYR A 241 -14.71 10.57 -13.01
C TYR A 241 -13.77 10.23 -14.18
N LEU A 242 -13.70 8.95 -14.55
CA LEU A 242 -12.94 8.51 -15.73
C LEU A 242 -13.62 8.99 -17.00
N LYS A 243 -13.16 10.11 -17.55
CA LYS A 243 -13.60 10.65 -18.84
C LYS A 243 -13.01 9.83 -19.98
N SER A 244 -13.78 9.66 -21.06
CA SER A 244 -13.28 9.04 -22.28
C SER A 244 -12.26 9.95 -23.01
N ALA A 245 -11.46 9.35 -23.89
CA ALA A 245 -10.51 10.11 -24.72
C ALA A 245 -11.22 11.21 -25.53
N ALA A 246 -12.42 10.93 -26.02
CA ALA A 246 -13.21 11.92 -26.77
C ALA A 246 -13.64 13.10 -25.87
N GLN A 247 -14.09 12.83 -24.65
CA GLN A 247 -14.45 13.87 -23.67
C GLN A 247 -13.25 14.73 -23.30
N MET A 248 -12.07 14.11 -23.04
CA MET A 248 -10.85 14.86 -22.72
C MET A 248 -10.39 15.72 -23.91
N ARG A 249 -10.44 15.19 -25.14
CA ARG A 249 -10.07 15.97 -26.32
C ARG A 249 -11.04 17.11 -26.63
N GLU A 250 -12.32 16.99 -26.33
CA GLU A 250 -13.26 18.11 -26.45
C GLU A 250 -13.00 19.15 -25.34
N LEU A 251 -12.71 18.70 -24.12
CA LEU A 251 -12.40 19.59 -23.00
C LEU A 251 -11.14 20.44 -23.27
N PHE A 252 -10.11 19.82 -23.81
CA PHE A 252 -8.83 20.46 -24.12
C PHE A 252 -8.63 20.73 -25.65
N LYS A 253 -9.71 20.99 -26.40
CA LYS A 253 -9.66 21.20 -27.84
C LYS A 253 -8.75 22.36 -28.27
N ASP A 254 -8.58 23.38 -27.43
CA ASP A 254 -7.70 24.51 -27.65
C ASP A 254 -6.23 24.19 -27.33
N PHE A 255 -5.94 23.03 -26.72
CA PHE A 255 -4.61 22.55 -26.31
C PHE A 255 -4.44 21.07 -26.67
N PRO A 256 -4.58 20.66 -27.95
CA PRO A 256 -4.57 19.24 -28.31
C PRO A 256 -3.26 18.54 -27.97
N GLU A 257 -2.13 19.25 -27.95
CA GLU A 257 -0.83 18.75 -27.52
C GLU A 257 -0.82 18.27 -26.04
N ALA A 258 -1.65 18.85 -25.18
CA ALA A 258 -1.75 18.43 -23.79
C ALA A 258 -2.32 17.01 -23.68
N CYS A 259 -3.28 16.66 -24.56
CA CYS A 259 -3.80 15.29 -24.66
C CYS A 259 -2.80 14.36 -25.37
N ASP A 260 -2.10 14.82 -26.41
CA ASP A 260 -1.10 14.00 -27.12
C ASP A 260 0.06 13.62 -26.21
N ASN A 261 0.49 14.52 -25.32
CA ASN A 261 1.55 14.27 -24.35
C ASN A 261 1.18 13.19 -23.33
N THR A 262 -0.11 12.90 -23.07
CA THR A 262 -0.51 11.75 -22.23
C THR A 262 -0.07 10.44 -22.86
N LEU A 263 -0.21 10.29 -24.18
CA LEU A 263 0.24 9.11 -24.91
C LEU A 263 1.76 9.03 -24.99
N LEU A 264 2.44 10.18 -25.14
CA LEU A 264 3.90 10.24 -25.10
C LEU A 264 4.44 9.75 -23.74
N ILE A 265 3.87 10.22 -22.64
CA ILE A 265 4.22 9.75 -21.30
C ILE A 265 3.91 8.25 -21.15
N ALA A 266 2.75 7.79 -21.63
CA ALA A 266 2.39 6.37 -21.61
C ALA A 266 3.38 5.51 -22.41
N GLN A 267 3.93 5.99 -23.51
CA GLN A 267 4.96 5.29 -24.29
C GLN A 267 6.30 5.24 -23.54
N ARG A 268 6.70 6.34 -22.91
CA ARG A 268 7.96 6.47 -22.16
C ARG A 268 7.98 5.64 -20.89
N CYS A 269 6.85 5.59 -20.17
CA CYS A 269 6.79 4.87 -18.89
C CYS A 269 6.80 3.36 -19.10
N GLU A 270 7.82 2.69 -18.55
CA GLU A 270 7.94 1.24 -18.55
C GLU A 270 8.51 0.77 -17.20
N THR A 271 7.66 0.21 -16.37
CA THR A 271 8.03 -0.25 -15.03
C THR A 271 7.63 -1.70 -14.80
N THR A 272 8.44 -2.40 -14.01
CA THR A 272 8.16 -3.77 -13.56
C THR A 272 8.34 -3.84 -12.06
N MET A 273 7.39 -4.49 -11.38
CA MET A 273 7.57 -4.81 -9.96
C MET A 273 8.63 -5.91 -9.82
N ARG A 274 9.50 -5.79 -8.85
CA ARG A 274 10.43 -6.85 -8.48
C ARG A 274 9.62 -7.98 -7.84
N GLU A 275 9.71 -9.18 -8.39
CA GLU A 275 9.04 -10.37 -7.87
C GLU A 275 10.00 -11.56 -7.88
N GLY A 276 9.82 -12.50 -6.95
CA GLY A 276 10.55 -13.76 -6.94
C GLY A 276 12.01 -13.67 -6.51
N GLU A 277 12.45 -12.59 -5.88
CA GLU A 277 13.83 -12.43 -5.42
C GLU A 277 14.02 -13.03 -4.02
N ASN A 278 15.09 -13.82 -3.84
CA ASN A 278 15.45 -14.34 -2.52
C ASN A 278 16.21 -13.27 -1.71
N LEU A 279 15.48 -12.57 -0.85
CA LEU A 279 16.00 -11.54 0.04
C LEU A 279 16.09 -11.99 1.50
N LEU A 280 16.22 -13.28 1.74
CA LEU A 280 16.43 -13.84 3.08
C LEU A 280 17.65 -13.18 3.76
N PRO A 281 17.53 -12.77 5.02
CA PRO A 281 18.63 -12.19 5.75
C PRO A 281 19.77 -13.22 5.88
N ARG A 282 21.00 -12.77 5.73
CA ARG A 282 22.17 -13.60 5.99
C ARG A 282 22.38 -13.73 7.48
N PHE A 283 22.58 -14.97 7.94
CA PHE A 283 22.96 -15.22 9.32
C PHE A 283 24.48 -15.05 9.49
N THR A 284 24.88 -14.27 10.49
CA THR A 284 26.32 -14.11 10.80
C THR A 284 26.83 -15.38 11.48
N VAL A 285 27.66 -16.13 10.79
CA VAL A 285 28.31 -17.33 11.30
C VAL A 285 29.71 -17.03 11.85
N PRO A 286 30.28 -17.87 12.75
CA PRO A 286 31.67 -17.75 13.21
C PRO A 286 32.67 -17.81 12.06
N GLN A 287 33.84 -17.21 12.29
CA GLN A 287 34.94 -17.22 11.29
C GLN A 287 35.34 -18.65 10.91
N GLY A 288 35.38 -18.94 9.62
CA GLY A 288 35.70 -20.25 9.06
C GLY A 288 34.51 -21.17 8.83
N GLU A 289 33.30 -20.77 9.25
CA GLU A 289 32.06 -21.50 9.00
C GLU A 289 31.26 -20.87 7.83
N THR A 290 30.42 -21.68 7.22
CA THR A 290 29.35 -21.26 6.29
C THR A 290 28.01 -21.45 6.97
N GLU A 291 26.91 -20.88 6.44
CA GLU A 291 25.57 -21.15 6.95
C GLU A 291 25.25 -22.64 6.95
N ASP A 292 25.68 -23.37 5.91
CA ASP A 292 25.51 -24.84 5.79
C ASP A 292 26.23 -25.60 6.90
N SER A 293 27.53 -25.33 7.07
CA SER A 293 28.33 -26.01 8.08
C SER A 293 27.88 -25.69 9.49
N TRP A 294 27.46 -24.44 9.71
CA TRP A 294 26.98 -23.97 11.00
C TRP A 294 25.60 -24.56 11.34
N LEU A 295 24.67 -24.64 10.38
CA LEU A 295 23.39 -25.31 10.55
C LEU A 295 23.60 -26.78 10.91
N LYS A 296 24.45 -27.50 10.16
CA LYS A 296 24.77 -28.90 10.41
C LYS A 296 25.33 -29.11 11.82
N LYS A 297 26.28 -28.25 12.23
CA LYS A 297 26.88 -28.31 13.57
C LYS A 297 25.83 -28.10 14.66
N LEU A 298 25.07 -27.01 14.60
CA LEU A 298 24.06 -26.70 15.63
C LEU A 298 22.96 -27.76 15.70
N SER A 299 22.58 -28.36 14.57
CA SER A 299 21.57 -29.42 14.54
C SER A 299 22.07 -30.70 15.20
N ASN A 300 23.32 -31.11 14.95
CA ASN A 300 23.93 -32.26 15.62
C ASN A 300 24.11 -32.02 17.11
N ASP A 301 24.64 -30.85 17.50
CA ASP A 301 24.80 -30.47 18.91
C ASP A 301 23.44 -30.47 19.65
N GLY A 302 22.40 -29.93 18.99
CA GLY A 302 21.04 -29.89 19.52
C GLY A 302 20.39 -31.27 19.64
N LEU A 303 20.60 -32.16 18.65
CA LEU A 303 20.11 -33.53 18.72
C LEU A 303 20.79 -34.30 19.88
N ALA A 304 22.12 -34.18 20.01
CA ALA A 304 22.87 -34.76 21.10
C ALA A 304 22.40 -34.26 22.48
N ALA A 305 22.10 -32.98 22.59
CA ALA A 305 21.57 -32.39 23.82
C ALA A 305 20.17 -32.95 24.21
N ARG A 306 19.37 -33.35 23.22
CA ARG A 306 18.01 -33.91 23.47
C ARG A 306 18.03 -35.41 23.71
N MET A 307 18.89 -36.15 23.03
CA MET A 307 18.92 -37.63 23.06
C MET A 307 19.99 -38.17 23.99
N GLY A 308 20.92 -37.36 24.46
CA GLY A 308 22.13 -37.81 25.16
C GLY A 308 23.19 -38.32 24.18
N ASN A 309 24.26 -38.94 24.72
CA ASN A 309 25.44 -39.35 23.91
C ASN A 309 25.21 -40.59 23.01
N GLN A 310 24.03 -41.22 23.10
CA GLN A 310 23.68 -42.35 22.25
C GLN A 310 22.50 -42.00 21.36
N ILE A 311 22.82 -41.38 20.21
CA ILE A 311 21.82 -41.05 19.20
C ILE A 311 21.48 -42.34 18.43
N PRO A 312 20.18 -42.76 18.36
CA PRO A 312 19.76 -43.90 17.54
C PRO A 312 20.07 -43.63 16.07
N VAL A 313 20.45 -44.67 15.32
CA VAL A 313 20.82 -44.60 13.90
C VAL A 313 19.73 -43.94 13.07
N GLU A 314 18.47 -44.29 13.33
CA GLU A 314 17.29 -43.72 12.65
C GLU A 314 17.22 -42.18 12.78
N TYR A 315 17.57 -41.61 13.94
CA TYR A 315 17.58 -40.18 14.16
C TYR A 315 18.70 -39.49 13.39
N GLN A 316 19.89 -40.10 13.36
CA GLN A 316 21.02 -39.53 12.62
C GLN A 316 20.77 -39.56 11.11
N GLU A 317 20.27 -40.67 10.57
CA GLU A 317 19.94 -40.82 9.15
C GLU A 317 18.86 -39.80 8.74
N ARG A 318 17.84 -39.62 9.57
CA ARG A 318 16.79 -38.64 9.32
C ARG A 318 17.33 -37.20 9.38
N LEU A 319 18.20 -36.87 10.33
CA LEU A 319 18.81 -35.55 10.45
C LEU A 319 19.66 -35.21 9.23
N ASP A 320 20.52 -36.17 8.79
CA ASP A 320 21.40 -36.00 7.65
C ASP A 320 20.58 -35.81 6.35
N PHE A 321 19.49 -36.55 6.20
CA PHE A 321 18.55 -36.41 5.07
C PHE A 321 17.91 -35.03 5.04
N GLU A 322 17.35 -34.56 6.15
CA GLU A 322 16.70 -33.26 6.23
C GLU A 322 17.67 -32.11 5.98
N LEU A 323 18.90 -32.18 6.53
CA LEU A 323 19.96 -31.21 6.31
C LEU A 323 20.36 -31.13 4.83
N ASP A 324 20.51 -32.29 4.14
CA ASP A 324 20.82 -32.34 2.72
C ASP A 324 19.73 -31.65 1.88
N VAL A 325 18.46 -31.90 2.18
CA VAL A 325 17.32 -31.24 1.52
C VAL A 325 17.37 -29.73 1.75
N MET A 326 17.53 -29.27 3.01
CA MET A 326 17.57 -27.86 3.35
C MET A 326 18.71 -27.11 2.69
N MET A 327 19.90 -27.71 2.62
CA MET A 327 21.07 -27.14 1.95
C MET A 327 20.87 -27.05 0.43
N LYS A 328 20.34 -28.10 -0.20
CA LYS A 328 20.03 -28.10 -1.64
C LYS A 328 18.98 -27.06 -2.03
N MET A 329 18.01 -26.81 -1.15
CA MET A 329 16.97 -25.79 -1.36
C MET A 329 17.43 -24.36 -1.00
N GLY A 330 18.62 -24.17 -0.39
CA GLY A 330 19.20 -22.86 -0.07
C GLY A 330 18.57 -22.17 1.16
N PHE A 331 18.06 -22.95 2.13
CA PHE A 331 17.42 -22.45 3.34
C PHE A 331 18.24 -22.48 4.65
N PRO A 332 19.54 -22.78 4.69
CA PRO A 332 20.29 -22.81 5.97
C PRO A 332 20.18 -21.52 6.76
N GLY A 333 20.37 -20.36 6.10
CA GLY A 333 20.23 -19.05 6.75
C GLY A 333 18.86 -18.82 7.38
N TYR A 334 17.79 -19.27 6.74
CA TYR A 334 16.43 -19.19 7.26
C TYR A 334 16.28 -19.93 8.60
N PHE A 335 16.69 -21.20 8.65
CA PHE A 335 16.63 -22.00 9.87
C PHE A 335 17.48 -21.42 10.99
N LEU A 336 18.66 -20.88 10.65
CA LEU A 336 19.54 -20.23 11.62
C LEU A 336 18.90 -18.97 12.22
N VAL A 337 18.25 -18.13 11.41
CA VAL A 337 17.54 -16.93 11.87
C VAL A 337 16.37 -17.33 12.79
N VAL A 338 15.56 -18.31 12.39
CA VAL A 338 14.42 -18.77 13.18
C VAL A 338 14.88 -19.39 14.51
N ALA A 339 15.93 -20.21 14.47
CA ALA A 339 16.51 -20.82 15.70
C ALA A 339 17.07 -19.75 16.65
N ASP A 340 17.69 -18.72 16.12
CA ASP A 340 18.22 -17.58 16.88
C ASP A 340 17.13 -16.81 17.62
N LEU A 341 16.03 -16.50 16.95
CA LEU A 341 14.88 -15.86 17.57
C LEU A 341 14.31 -16.71 18.72
N CYS A 342 14.15 -18.01 18.52
CA CYS A 342 13.68 -18.95 19.56
C CYS A 342 14.67 -19.06 20.72
N LYS A 343 15.96 -19.09 20.43
CA LYS A 343 17.03 -19.15 21.44
C LYS A 343 17.02 -17.89 22.30
N HIS A 344 17.04 -16.71 21.67
CA HIS A 344 16.99 -15.44 22.39
C HIS A 344 15.76 -15.32 23.28
N ALA A 345 14.57 -15.68 22.78
CA ALA A 345 13.35 -15.65 23.56
C ALA A 345 13.50 -16.46 24.87
N ARG A 346 14.05 -17.68 24.77
CA ARG A 346 14.27 -18.52 25.97
C ARG A 346 15.31 -17.97 26.93
N GLU A 347 16.41 -17.40 26.41
CA GLU A 347 17.48 -16.80 27.22
C GLU A 347 16.98 -15.62 28.06
N VAL A 348 16.04 -14.83 27.52
CA VAL A 348 15.42 -13.70 28.24
C VAL A 348 14.11 -14.08 28.95
N GLY A 349 13.76 -15.36 28.99
CA GLY A 349 12.60 -15.88 29.70
C GLY A 349 11.25 -15.58 29.02
N ILE A 350 11.25 -15.37 27.71
CA ILE A 350 10.02 -15.29 26.88
C ILE A 350 9.61 -16.73 26.53
N ARG A 351 8.35 -17.06 26.79
CA ARG A 351 7.83 -18.38 26.45
C ARG A 351 7.73 -18.53 24.93
N VAL A 352 8.22 -19.68 24.45
CA VAL A 352 8.11 -20.10 23.04
C VAL A 352 7.18 -21.32 22.99
N GLY A 353 6.21 -21.31 22.10
CA GLY A 353 5.30 -22.42 21.88
C GLY A 353 6.01 -23.69 21.41
N PRO A 354 5.35 -24.86 21.47
CA PRO A 354 5.94 -26.14 21.08
C PRO A 354 6.12 -26.30 19.56
N GLY A 355 5.69 -25.31 18.78
CA GLY A 355 5.58 -25.36 17.33
C GLY A 355 4.26 -25.95 16.87
N ARG A 356 3.82 -25.53 15.69
CA ARG A 356 2.58 -25.97 15.04
C ARG A 356 2.79 -26.11 13.53
N GLY A 357 1.77 -26.61 12.82
CA GLY A 357 1.83 -26.77 11.37
C GLY A 357 2.81 -27.85 10.92
N SER A 358 3.29 -27.70 9.67
CA SER A 358 4.15 -28.69 9.03
C SER A 358 5.58 -28.73 9.60
N ALA A 359 6.07 -27.62 10.17
CA ALA A 359 7.41 -27.51 10.74
C ALA A 359 7.64 -28.50 11.91
N ALA A 360 6.58 -28.95 12.60
CA ALA A 360 6.64 -29.98 13.62
C ALA A 360 7.14 -31.35 13.07
N GLY A 361 7.07 -31.58 11.75
CA GLY A 361 7.58 -32.77 11.08
C GLY A 361 9.09 -32.79 10.85
N SER A 362 9.81 -31.69 11.17
CA SER A 362 11.25 -31.56 10.95
C SER A 362 12.07 -31.90 12.19
N LEU A 363 12.99 -32.85 12.06
CA LEU A 363 13.96 -33.20 13.10
C LEU A 363 15.02 -32.11 13.27
N VAL A 364 15.41 -31.41 12.20
CA VAL A 364 16.28 -30.23 12.27
C VAL A 364 15.62 -29.15 13.12
N SER A 365 14.33 -28.82 12.88
CA SER A 365 13.57 -27.84 13.70
C SER A 365 13.50 -28.26 15.17
N TYR A 366 13.30 -29.54 15.44
CA TYR A 366 13.32 -30.09 16.79
C TYR A 366 14.70 -29.95 17.43
N SER A 367 15.77 -30.34 16.73
CA SER A 367 17.15 -30.28 17.22
C SER A 367 17.59 -28.85 17.55
N LEU A 368 17.25 -27.89 16.69
CA LEU A 368 17.52 -26.45 16.89
C LEU A 368 16.64 -25.79 17.98
N GLY A 369 15.67 -26.52 18.51
CA GLY A 369 14.75 -25.97 19.49
C GLY A 369 13.69 -25.03 18.90
N ILE A 370 13.50 -25.03 17.60
CA ILE A 370 12.40 -24.29 16.95
C ILE A 370 11.07 -24.93 17.36
N THR A 371 11.00 -26.27 17.31
CA THR A 371 9.84 -27.05 17.77
C THR A 371 10.17 -27.87 19.01
N GLY A 372 9.13 -28.24 19.77
CA GLY A 372 9.23 -29.04 20.99
C GLY A 372 8.77 -30.48 20.84
N LEU A 373 8.24 -30.86 19.67
CA LEU A 373 7.71 -32.19 19.39
C LEU A 373 8.73 -33.03 18.62
N ASP A 374 8.98 -34.24 19.10
CA ASP A 374 9.86 -35.22 18.45
C ASP A 374 9.12 -35.84 17.24
N PRO A 375 9.54 -35.51 15.99
CA PRO A 375 8.82 -35.93 14.79
C PRO A 375 8.89 -37.43 14.55
N ILE A 376 9.95 -38.11 14.96
CA ILE A 376 10.09 -39.56 14.79
C ILE A 376 9.18 -40.29 15.77
N LYS A 377 9.20 -39.90 17.04
CA LYS A 377 8.35 -40.49 18.07
C LYS A 377 6.86 -40.38 17.73
N PHE A 378 6.41 -39.30 17.08
CA PHE A 378 5.03 -39.06 16.71
C PHE A 378 4.70 -39.41 15.26
N GLY A 379 5.64 -40.01 14.50
CA GLY A 379 5.43 -40.44 13.12
C GLY A 379 5.11 -39.29 12.15
N LEU A 380 5.70 -38.10 12.38
CA LEU A 380 5.45 -36.92 11.56
C LEU A 380 6.34 -36.94 10.30
N LEU A 381 5.74 -36.57 9.16
CA LEU A 381 6.40 -36.60 7.86
C LEU A 381 7.08 -35.27 7.53
N PHE A 382 8.36 -35.30 7.20
CA PHE A 382 9.15 -34.14 6.77
C PHE A 382 8.71 -33.60 5.40
N GLU A 383 8.34 -34.50 4.50
CA GLU A 383 7.94 -34.17 3.13
C GLU A 383 6.68 -33.31 3.06
N ARG A 384 5.88 -33.24 4.15
CA ARG A 384 4.78 -32.28 4.29
C ARG A 384 5.25 -30.87 4.60
N PHE A 385 6.45 -30.74 5.13
CA PHE A 385 7.08 -29.45 5.47
C PHE A 385 7.96 -28.94 4.33
N LEU A 386 8.92 -29.76 3.87
CA LEU A 386 9.77 -29.46 2.74
C LEU A 386 9.79 -30.64 1.75
N ASN A 387 9.53 -30.32 0.49
CA ASN A 387 9.60 -31.29 -0.59
C ASN A 387 10.47 -30.76 -1.73
N PRO A 388 11.60 -31.40 -2.06
CA PRO A 388 12.48 -30.97 -3.16
C PRO A 388 11.81 -30.90 -4.52
N GLU A 389 10.74 -31.67 -4.75
CA GLU A 389 9.96 -31.67 -5.98
C GLU A 389 9.01 -30.45 -6.09
N ARG A 390 8.73 -29.79 -4.98
CA ARG A 390 7.90 -28.60 -4.91
C ARG A 390 8.70 -27.46 -4.29
N ILE A 391 9.26 -26.60 -5.15
CA ILE A 391 10.01 -25.42 -4.69
C ILE A 391 9.01 -24.45 -4.04
N SER A 392 8.84 -24.58 -2.73
CA SER A 392 8.10 -23.64 -1.88
C SER A 392 8.96 -23.29 -0.68
N MET A 393 8.85 -22.04 -0.24
CA MET A 393 9.49 -21.59 1.01
C MET A 393 8.98 -22.38 2.19
N PRO A 394 9.84 -22.73 3.16
CA PRO A 394 9.39 -23.30 4.42
C PRO A 394 8.56 -22.28 5.20
N ASP A 395 7.46 -22.75 5.77
CA ASP A 395 6.58 -21.95 6.62
C ASP A 395 6.71 -22.44 8.07
N ILE A 396 7.31 -21.62 8.93
CA ILE A 396 7.50 -21.92 10.36
C ILE A 396 6.75 -20.89 11.19
N ASP A 397 5.67 -21.33 11.79
CA ASP A 397 4.91 -20.54 12.76
C ASP A 397 5.60 -20.52 14.13
N LEU A 398 5.95 -19.32 14.60
CA LEU A 398 6.54 -19.10 15.91
C LEU A 398 5.54 -18.45 16.85
N ASP A 399 5.22 -19.14 17.95
CA ASP A 399 4.35 -18.60 18.99
C ASP A 399 5.19 -18.07 20.15
N PHE A 400 5.14 -16.76 20.40
CA PHE A 400 5.76 -16.09 21.54
C PHE A 400 4.71 -15.55 22.51
N ASP A 401 5.09 -15.34 23.79
CA ASP A 401 4.22 -14.66 24.77
C ASP A 401 3.80 -13.28 24.23
N GLU A 402 2.50 -13.10 23.98
CA GLU A 402 1.91 -11.89 23.42
C GLU A 402 2.31 -10.62 24.18
N ARG A 403 2.42 -10.69 25.50
CA ARG A 403 2.77 -9.55 26.36
C ARG A 403 4.18 -9.01 26.11
N ARG A 404 5.07 -9.85 25.57
CA ARG A 404 6.49 -9.54 25.34
C ARG A 404 6.87 -9.57 23.86
N ARG A 405 5.88 -9.58 22.96
CA ARG A 405 6.10 -9.60 21.50
C ARG A 405 6.96 -8.42 21.00
N SER A 406 6.77 -7.23 21.57
CA SER A 406 7.55 -6.03 21.21
C SER A 406 9.05 -6.20 21.47
N GLU A 407 9.44 -6.96 22.49
CA GLU A 407 10.85 -7.25 22.79
C GLU A 407 11.48 -8.12 21.71
N MET A 408 10.72 -9.06 21.13
CA MET A 408 11.19 -9.89 20.02
C MET A 408 11.40 -9.06 18.73
N ILE A 409 10.49 -8.13 18.44
CA ILE A 409 10.64 -7.19 17.30
C ILE A 409 11.88 -6.31 17.52
N GLN A 410 12.05 -5.79 18.72
CA GLN A 410 13.22 -4.96 19.06
C GLN A 410 14.54 -5.76 18.93
N TYR A 411 14.55 -7.02 19.38
CA TYR A 411 15.71 -7.89 19.19
C TYR A 411 16.05 -8.10 17.72
N ALA A 412 15.04 -8.44 16.90
CA ALA A 412 15.22 -8.59 15.46
C ALA A 412 15.77 -7.31 14.83
N THR A 413 15.20 -6.16 15.16
CA THR A 413 15.66 -4.84 14.66
C THR A 413 17.10 -4.54 15.07
N THR A 414 17.46 -4.80 16.34
CA THR A 414 18.82 -4.56 16.84
C THR A 414 19.85 -5.49 16.20
N LYS A 415 19.48 -6.74 15.95
CA LYS A 415 20.41 -7.77 15.44
C LYS A 415 20.57 -7.73 13.93
N TYR A 416 19.49 -7.55 13.19
CA TYR A 416 19.50 -7.64 11.72
C TYR A 416 19.55 -6.28 11.02
N GLY A 417 19.37 -5.17 11.76
CA GLY A 417 19.43 -3.79 11.28
C GLY A 417 18.06 -3.12 11.30
N ASP A 418 18.02 -1.87 11.74
CA ASP A 418 16.84 -1.03 11.79
C ASP A 418 16.35 -0.58 10.40
N ASP A 419 17.23 -0.64 9.41
CA ASP A 419 16.96 -0.41 8.00
C ASP A 419 16.44 -1.65 7.24
N ARG A 420 16.41 -2.83 7.91
CA ARG A 420 16.13 -4.16 7.30
C ARG A 420 14.93 -4.86 7.91
N VAL A 421 14.34 -4.30 8.93
CA VAL A 421 13.22 -4.87 9.69
C VAL A 421 12.03 -3.94 9.65
N ALA A 422 10.86 -4.45 9.26
CA ALA A 422 9.61 -3.71 9.31
C ALA A 422 8.43 -4.61 9.70
N GLN A 423 7.40 -4.02 10.28
CA GLN A 423 6.11 -4.67 10.45
C GLN A 423 5.32 -4.58 9.14
N ILE A 424 4.40 -5.52 8.91
CA ILE A 424 3.62 -5.56 7.68
C ILE A 424 2.34 -4.75 7.87
N ILE A 425 1.99 -3.94 6.87
CA ILE A 425 0.71 -3.22 6.84
C ILE A 425 -0.45 -4.18 6.60
N THR A 426 -1.62 -3.82 7.12
CA THR A 426 -2.90 -4.44 6.76
C THR A 426 -3.89 -3.37 6.34
N TYR A 427 -4.76 -3.69 5.39
CA TYR A 427 -5.80 -2.77 4.92
C TYR A 427 -7.18 -3.26 5.35
N GLY A 428 -7.83 -2.47 6.19
CA GLY A 428 -9.24 -2.68 6.53
C GLY A 428 -10.14 -2.16 5.42
N THR A 429 -11.03 -3.00 4.90
CA THR A 429 -12.05 -2.64 3.91
C THR A 429 -13.40 -2.38 4.57
N ILE A 430 -14.20 -1.53 3.97
CA ILE A 430 -15.61 -1.34 4.35
C ILE A 430 -16.38 -2.58 3.91
N LYS A 431 -16.78 -3.41 4.88
CA LYS A 431 -17.62 -4.60 4.63
C LYS A 431 -19.11 -4.24 4.71
N SER A 432 -19.99 -5.14 4.23
CA SER A 432 -21.46 -4.97 4.14
C SER A 432 -22.09 -4.33 5.37
N LYS A 433 -21.85 -4.88 6.57
CA LYS A 433 -22.41 -4.33 7.83
C LYS A 433 -21.92 -2.92 8.14
N GLN A 434 -20.64 -2.65 7.89
CA GLN A 434 -20.06 -1.34 8.12
C GLN A 434 -20.56 -0.31 7.09
N ALA A 435 -20.66 -0.72 5.82
CA ALA A 435 -21.20 0.11 4.75
C ALA A 435 -22.62 0.58 5.07
N ILE A 436 -23.49 -0.33 5.50
CA ILE A 436 -24.88 0.00 5.91
C ILE A 436 -24.89 0.98 7.10
N LYS A 437 -24.10 0.72 8.14
CA LYS A 437 -24.04 1.59 9.33
C LYS A 437 -23.51 2.98 9.01
N ASP A 438 -22.43 3.06 8.22
CA ASP A 438 -21.85 4.33 7.80
C ASP A 438 -22.84 5.12 6.91
N SER A 439 -23.49 4.47 5.93
CA SER A 439 -24.51 5.09 5.08
C SER A 439 -25.71 5.58 5.89
N THR A 440 -26.20 4.77 6.85
CA THR A 440 -27.29 5.16 7.75
C THR A 440 -26.94 6.44 8.50
N ARG A 441 -25.73 6.52 9.09
CA ARG A 441 -25.26 7.69 9.82
C ARG A 441 -25.10 8.92 8.94
N VAL A 442 -24.43 8.75 7.80
CA VAL A 442 -24.12 9.86 6.88
C VAL A 442 -25.38 10.46 6.26
N LEU A 443 -26.37 9.62 5.94
CA LEU A 443 -27.67 10.06 5.43
C LEU A 443 -28.59 10.65 6.51
N GLY A 444 -28.21 10.57 7.79
CA GLY A 444 -28.99 11.13 8.90
C GLY A 444 -30.17 10.28 9.35
N TYR A 445 -30.23 9.00 8.96
CA TYR A 445 -31.27 8.08 9.39
C TYR A 445 -31.05 7.59 10.84
N PRO A 446 -32.10 7.19 11.55
CA PRO A 446 -31.99 6.63 12.89
C PRO A 446 -31.16 5.35 12.90
N TYR A 447 -30.28 5.21 13.89
CA TYR A 447 -29.40 4.04 14.06
C TYR A 447 -30.15 2.70 14.05
N ALA A 448 -31.37 2.66 14.62
CA ALA A 448 -32.24 1.48 14.65
C ALA A 448 -32.56 0.92 13.24
N LEU A 449 -32.65 1.77 12.22
CA LEU A 449 -32.89 1.34 10.84
C LEU A 449 -31.68 0.58 10.28
N GLY A 450 -30.47 1.11 10.47
CA GLY A 450 -29.24 0.43 10.10
C GLY A 450 -29.03 -0.88 10.86
N GLU A 451 -29.41 -0.93 12.14
CA GLU A 451 -29.38 -2.18 12.91
C GLU A 451 -30.35 -3.23 12.37
N ARG A 452 -31.58 -2.84 12.02
CA ARG A 452 -32.55 -3.73 11.40
C ARG A 452 -32.01 -4.35 10.11
N LEU A 453 -31.46 -3.52 9.23
CA LEU A 453 -30.82 -3.98 7.98
C LEU A 453 -29.62 -4.90 8.24
N THR A 454 -28.74 -4.55 9.16
CA THR A 454 -27.57 -5.40 9.44
C THR A 454 -27.90 -6.72 10.12
N LYS A 455 -29.04 -6.81 10.86
CA LYS A 455 -29.52 -8.05 11.47
C LYS A 455 -30.19 -8.98 10.48
N SER A 456 -30.76 -8.48 9.38
CA SER A 456 -31.34 -9.30 8.30
C SER A 456 -30.30 -9.82 7.31
N LEU A 457 -29.01 -9.42 7.44
CA LEU A 457 -27.93 -10.01 6.64
C LEU A 457 -27.68 -11.47 7.03
N PRO A 458 -27.41 -12.35 6.07
CA PRO A 458 -27.00 -13.71 6.37
C PRO A 458 -25.80 -13.79 7.30
N PRO A 459 -25.70 -14.82 8.16
CA PRO A 459 -24.57 -15.00 9.06
C PRO A 459 -23.27 -15.23 8.28
N SER A 460 -22.13 -14.87 8.87
CA SER A 460 -20.81 -15.19 8.29
C SER A 460 -20.60 -16.71 8.25
N VAL A 461 -20.11 -17.22 7.13
CA VAL A 461 -19.71 -18.61 6.97
C VAL A 461 -18.19 -18.68 6.87
N MET A 462 -17.55 -19.43 7.76
CA MET A 462 -16.07 -19.54 7.86
C MET A 462 -15.37 -18.16 7.88
N GLY A 463 -15.96 -17.17 8.59
CA GLY A 463 -15.42 -15.81 8.68
C GLY A 463 -15.65 -14.92 7.45
N LYS A 464 -16.35 -15.41 6.42
CA LYS A 464 -16.69 -14.66 5.22
C LYS A 464 -18.14 -14.18 5.28
N ASP A 465 -18.33 -12.88 5.20
CA ASP A 465 -19.64 -12.27 4.99
C ASP A 465 -20.00 -12.33 3.49
N ILE A 466 -21.30 -12.37 3.18
CA ILE A 466 -21.76 -12.13 1.81
C ILE A 466 -21.62 -10.63 1.52
N SER A 467 -21.16 -10.27 0.31
CA SER A 467 -21.14 -8.88 -0.14
C SER A 467 -22.54 -8.37 -0.43
N LEU A 468 -22.74 -7.05 -0.34
CA LEU A 468 -24.02 -6.45 -0.76
C LEU A 468 -24.32 -6.74 -2.24
N GLY A 469 -23.29 -6.68 -3.11
CA GLY A 469 -23.44 -7.08 -4.51
C GLY A 469 -23.87 -8.53 -4.67
N GLY A 470 -23.31 -9.47 -3.88
CA GLY A 470 -23.68 -10.89 -3.89
C GLY A 470 -25.12 -11.13 -3.42
N ILE A 471 -25.64 -10.29 -2.50
CA ILE A 471 -27.04 -10.38 -2.04
C ILE A 471 -28.04 -10.21 -3.20
N PHE A 472 -27.70 -9.39 -4.19
CA PHE A 472 -28.54 -9.11 -5.35
C PHE A 472 -28.16 -9.91 -6.61
N ASN A 473 -27.06 -10.66 -6.58
CA ASN A 473 -26.64 -11.51 -7.69
C ASN A 473 -27.26 -12.91 -7.58
N MET A 474 -28.14 -13.27 -8.53
CA MET A 474 -28.81 -14.58 -8.55
C MET A 474 -27.84 -15.76 -8.75
N ASP A 475 -26.65 -15.50 -9.30
CA ASP A 475 -25.63 -16.51 -9.54
C ASP A 475 -24.73 -16.74 -8.31
N ASP A 476 -24.90 -15.95 -7.23
CA ASP A 476 -24.17 -16.17 -5.97
C ASP A 476 -24.75 -17.37 -5.22
N ASP A 477 -23.89 -18.30 -4.82
CA ASP A 477 -24.26 -19.52 -4.10
C ASP A 477 -25.11 -19.27 -2.84
N ARG A 478 -24.96 -18.09 -2.25
CA ARG A 478 -25.65 -17.67 -1.02
C ARG A 478 -26.84 -16.74 -1.25
N TYR A 479 -27.22 -16.50 -2.51
CA TYR A 479 -28.35 -15.65 -2.86
C TYR A 479 -29.63 -16.00 -2.09
N GLY A 480 -29.93 -17.31 -1.96
CA GLY A 480 -31.14 -17.78 -1.25
C GLY A 480 -31.21 -17.40 0.22
N GLU A 481 -30.06 -17.21 0.89
CA GLU A 481 -29.99 -16.89 2.32
C GLU A 481 -30.41 -15.45 2.63
N ALA A 482 -30.40 -14.54 1.64
CA ALA A 482 -30.60 -13.10 1.83
C ALA A 482 -32.02 -12.60 1.50
N SER A 483 -33.02 -13.47 1.47
CA SER A 483 -34.40 -13.11 1.10
C SER A 483 -35.02 -12.07 2.04
N GLU A 484 -34.79 -12.17 3.35
CA GLU A 484 -35.29 -11.19 4.34
C GLU A 484 -34.69 -9.79 4.09
N PHE A 485 -33.40 -9.72 3.81
CA PHE A 485 -32.74 -8.46 3.48
C PHE A 485 -33.31 -7.81 2.21
N ARG A 486 -33.50 -8.60 1.14
CA ARG A 486 -34.09 -8.11 -0.11
C ARG A 486 -35.53 -7.63 0.08
N ASN A 487 -36.33 -8.32 0.89
CA ASN A 487 -37.69 -7.88 1.21
C ASN A 487 -37.70 -6.51 1.94
N LEU A 488 -36.77 -6.28 2.86
CA LEU A 488 -36.64 -4.97 3.52
C LEU A 488 -36.20 -3.89 2.52
N TYR A 489 -35.26 -4.20 1.65
CA TYR A 489 -34.81 -3.31 0.58
C TYR A 489 -35.94 -2.91 -0.37
N GLU A 490 -36.79 -3.84 -0.77
CA GLU A 490 -37.90 -3.60 -1.71
C GLU A 490 -39.10 -2.90 -1.09
N SER A 491 -39.39 -3.17 0.20
CA SER A 491 -40.59 -2.68 0.88
C SER A 491 -40.47 -1.31 1.53
N ASP A 492 -39.23 -0.84 1.78
CA ASP A 492 -38.97 0.39 2.53
C ASP A 492 -38.00 1.31 1.75
N PRO A 493 -38.51 2.47 1.24
CA PRO A 493 -37.71 3.42 0.47
C PRO A 493 -36.45 3.93 1.20
N ASP A 494 -36.52 4.10 2.53
CA ASP A 494 -35.38 4.54 3.32
C ASP A 494 -34.32 3.45 3.42
N SER A 495 -34.74 2.19 3.62
CA SER A 495 -33.85 1.02 3.56
C SER A 495 -33.20 0.89 2.20
N LYS A 496 -33.95 1.08 1.11
CA LYS A 496 -33.43 1.07 -0.25
C LYS A 496 -32.34 2.12 -0.43
N LYS A 497 -32.59 3.36 -0.05
CA LYS A 497 -31.62 4.46 -0.16
C LYS A 497 -30.34 4.21 0.63
N ILE A 498 -30.45 3.65 1.85
CA ILE A 498 -29.29 3.27 2.65
C ILE A 498 -28.45 2.18 1.95
N VAL A 499 -29.10 1.16 1.42
CA VAL A 499 -28.42 0.02 0.77
C VAL A 499 -27.80 0.43 -0.55
N ASP A 500 -28.48 1.21 -1.39
CA ASP A 500 -27.94 1.73 -2.65
C ASP A 500 -26.67 2.58 -2.38
N THR A 501 -26.70 3.40 -1.33
CA THR A 501 -25.53 4.17 -0.89
C THR A 501 -24.41 3.26 -0.38
N ALA A 502 -24.75 2.22 0.38
CA ALA A 502 -23.78 1.28 0.94
C ALA A 502 -23.09 0.45 -0.14
N LEU A 503 -23.78 0.09 -1.22
CA LEU A 503 -23.21 -0.59 -2.39
C LEU A 503 -22.07 0.21 -3.02
N GLY A 504 -22.20 1.54 -3.10
CA GLY A 504 -21.17 2.41 -3.67
C GLY A 504 -19.89 2.48 -2.83
N ILE A 505 -19.96 2.28 -1.50
CA ILE A 505 -18.80 2.38 -0.61
C ILE A 505 -18.27 1.03 -0.12
N GLU A 506 -19.02 -0.08 -0.30
CA GLU A 506 -18.55 -1.41 0.07
C GLU A 506 -17.29 -1.79 -0.71
N GLY A 507 -16.31 -2.39 -0.03
CA GLY A 507 -15.05 -2.83 -0.62
C GLY A 507 -13.96 -1.75 -0.66
N LEU A 508 -14.29 -0.47 -0.44
CA LEU A 508 -13.28 0.59 -0.37
C LEU A 508 -12.39 0.44 0.86
N LYS A 509 -11.13 0.81 0.72
CA LYS A 509 -10.16 0.80 1.82
C LYS A 509 -10.52 1.91 2.82
N ARG A 510 -10.76 1.55 4.08
CA ARG A 510 -11.15 2.49 5.14
C ARG A 510 -9.97 3.02 5.94
N GLN A 511 -9.13 2.11 6.38
CA GLN A 511 -7.98 2.40 7.24
C GLN A 511 -6.89 1.37 7.03
N TRP A 512 -5.69 1.73 7.39
CA TRP A 512 -4.59 0.78 7.52
C TRP A 512 -4.36 0.43 9.00
N GLY A 513 -3.77 -0.72 9.21
CA GLY A 513 -3.33 -1.23 10.51
C GLY A 513 -2.00 -1.94 10.36
N VAL A 514 -1.60 -2.64 11.40
CA VAL A 514 -0.39 -3.45 11.39
C VAL A 514 -0.80 -4.91 11.53
N HIS A 515 -0.16 -5.78 10.77
CA HIS A 515 -0.38 -7.21 10.86
C HIS A 515 -0.10 -7.70 12.29
N ALA A 516 -1.00 -8.52 12.83
CA ALA A 516 -0.94 -8.93 14.23
C ALA A 516 0.38 -9.64 14.59
N ALA A 517 1.03 -10.25 13.60
CA ALA A 517 2.15 -11.14 13.84
C ALA A 517 3.31 -11.01 12.85
N GLY A 518 3.09 -10.65 11.60
CA GLY A 518 4.11 -10.64 10.56
C GLY A 518 5.14 -9.51 10.73
N VAL A 519 6.42 -9.87 10.60
CA VAL A 519 7.56 -8.96 10.56
C VAL A 519 8.42 -9.35 9.36
N ILE A 520 8.86 -8.37 8.58
CA ILE A 520 9.77 -8.58 7.47
C ILE A 520 11.21 -8.40 7.94
N LEU A 521 12.06 -9.30 7.47
CA LEU A 521 13.51 -9.26 7.62
C LEU A 521 14.13 -9.35 6.22
N SER A 522 14.98 -8.39 5.85
CA SER A 522 15.62 -8.35 4.53
C SER A 522 17.14 -8.36 4.64
N LYS A 523 17.82 -8.99 3.67
CA LYS A 523 19.29 -8.89 3.54
C LYS A 523 19.74 -7.54 3.03
N GLU A 524 18.87 -6.81 2.33
CA GLU A 524 19.12 -5.47 1.80
C GLU A 524 18.33 -4.43 2.60
N PRO A 525 18.79 -3.18 2.64
CA PRO A 525 17.98 -2.10 3.22
C PRO A 525 16.59 -2.05 2.57
N LEU A 526 15.54 -1.97 3.38
CA LEU A 526 14.16 -2.01 2.88
C LEU A 526 13.86 -0.88 1.90
N LEU A 527 14.47 0.29 2.07
CA LEU A 527 14.33 1.42 1.14
C LEU A 527 14.78 1.09 -0.30
N GLU A 528 15.63 0.09 -0.50
CA GLU A 528 16.08 -0.36 -1.82
C GLU A 528 15.10 -1.35 -2.47
N VAL A 529 14.19 -1.92 -1.68
CA VAL A 529 13.38 -3.07 -2.09
C VAL A 529 11.90 -2.73 -2.16
N ILE A 530 11.34 -2.17 -1.10
CA ILE A 530 9.91 -1.87 -0.97
C ILE A 530 9.68 -0.51 -0.33
N PRO A 531 8.53 0.13 -0.59
CA PRO A 531 8.17 1.35 0.12
C PRO A 531 7.79 1.05 1.58
N ILE A 532 8.27 1.90 2.49
CA ILE A 532 7.99 1.83 3.92
C ILE A 532 7.44 3.15 4.44
N HIS A 533 6.85 3.14 5.63
CA HIS A 533 6.42 4.35 6.31
C HIS A 533 6.55 4.21 7.83
N ARG A 534 6.48 5.33 8.54
CA ARG A 534 6.53 5.38 10.00
C ARG A 534 5.13 5.54 10.57
N ARG A 535 4.81 4.76 11.61
CA ARG A 535 3.61 5.01 12.41
C ARG A 535 3.93 6.08 13.45
N GLU A 536 3.19 7.19 13.41
CA GLU A 536 3.45 8.34 14.29
C GLU A 536 3.25 8.04 15.78
N ALA A 537 2.35 7.11 16.11
CA ALA A 537 1.99 6.81 17.49
C ALA A 537 3.15 6.23 18.32
N ASP A 538 4.02 5.43 17.70
CA ASP A 538 5.09 4.69 18.39
C ASP A 538 6.42 4.63 17.61
N GLY A 539 6.47 5.27 16.44
CA GLY A 539 7.67 5.30 15.59
C GLY A 539 7.97 4.00 14.85
N ALA A 540 7.08 3.01 14.89
CA ALA A 540 7.30 1.72 14.24
C ALA A 540 7.42 1.88 12.71
N ILE A 541 8.39 1.18 12.13
CA ILE A 541 8.57 1.10 10.68
C ILE A 541 7.62 0.02 10.14
N ILE A 542 6.85 0.39 9.12
CA ILE A 542 5.80 -0.45 8.54
C ILE A 542 5.96 -0.44 7.03
N THR A 543 5.71 -1.57 6.37
CA THR A 543 5.69 -1.62 4.90
C THR A 543 4.51 -0.84 4.33
N GLN A 544 4.62 -0.33 3.11
CA GLN A 544 3.47 0.19 2.37
C GLN A 544 2.76 -0.90 1.56
N PHE A 545 3.36 -2.05 1.40
CA PHE A 545 2.79 -3.23 0.76
C PHE A 545 2.24 -4.21 1.80
N ASP A 546 1.10 -4.81 1.53
CA ASP A 546 0.50 -5.82 2.39
C ASP A 546 1.27 -7.15 2.32
N MET A 547 0.83 -8.14 3.11
CA MET A 547 1.50 -9.44 3.20
C MET A 547 1.64 -10.12 1.85
N GLY A 548 0.59 -10.16 1.03
CA GLY A 548 0.62 -10.82 -0.27
C GLY A 548 1.58 -10.15 -1.26
N ALA A 549 1.63 -8.82 -1.28
CA ALA A 549 2.58 -8.07 -2.09
C ALA A 549 4.03 -8.24 -1.58
N CYS A 550 4.22 -8.24 -0.26
CA CYS A 550 5.52 -8.50 0.35
C CYS A 550 6.03 -9.92 0.04
N GLU A 551 5.18 -10.93 0.11
CA GLU A 551 5.52 -12.31 -0.28
C GLU A 551 5.95 -12.41 -1.74
N ALA A 552 5.23 -11.74 -2.64
CA ALA A 552 5.56 -11.70 -4.05
C ALA A 552 6.90 -11.01 -4.33
N CYS A 553 7.17 -9.89 -3.64
CA CYS A 553 8.38 -9.08 -3.84
C CYS A 553 9.61 -9.63 -3.10
N LEU A 554 9.43 -10.16 -1.89
CA LEU A 554 10.53 -10.46 -0.95
C LEU A 554 10.77 -11.96 -0.74
N LEU A 555 9.88 -12.84 -1.21
CA LEU A 555 9.87 -14.28 -0.93
C LEU A 555 9.93 -14.67 0.57
N TYR A 556 9.81 -13.73 1.51
CA TYR A 556 9.84 -14.05 2.92
C TYR A 556 9.00 -13.12 3.78
N THR A 557 7.99 -13.71 4.40
CA THR A 557 7.31 -13.18 5.57
C THR A 557 7.45 -14.20 6.69
N SER A 558 7.87 -13.79 7.87
CA SER A 558 7.75 -14.66 9.05
C SER A 558 6.28 -14.67 9.45
N PRO A 559 5.58 -15.78 9.34
CA PRO A 559 4.20 -15.84 9.80
C PRO A 559 4.11 -15.79 11.32
N SER A 560 2.94 -15.50 11.74
CA SER A 560 2.47 -15.30 13.11
C SER A 560 2.74 -16.42 14.09
#